data_763f86c546763bf76cff3474f1aeff7c
#
_entry.id   763f86c546763bf76cff3474f1aeff7c
#
_cell.length_a   1.000
_cell.length_b   1.000
_cell.length_c   1.000
_cell.angle_alpha   90.00
_cell.angle_beta   90.00
_cell.angle_gamma   90.00
#
_symmetry.space_group_name_H-M   'P 1'
#
loop_
_entity.id
_entity.type
_entity.pdbx_description
1 polymer ?
#
loop_
_entity_poly.entity_id
_entity_poly.type
_entity_poly.pdbx_seq_one_letter_code
_entity_poly.pdbx_strand_id
1 'polypeptide(L)'
;MTVTDTDGDTASTTFAVAIIDDVPTAIADTDSLAAGQVGPATGNVLVGGTDAGDTNTTDGVADTQGADGATVVGVAKGTTNADLDDASTLDVQVQGAYGKLTLHSDGSYTYVRDANTPGGVNDVFTYTIKDGDGDTSHATLTISIGNSTPEITDLTPEANGGDVIVNEDDLLASRGPGESDGSDASKESTTQGGTFTIHSPDGIASLNIGGHDFITDGVFTAGSFTTALGNTLTVTAYNAATGEVSYTYTLVDNEAHDPI
;
A
#
# COMPACT_ATOMS: atom_id res chain seq x y z
N MET A 1 25.05 -31.21 53.65
CA MET A 1 24.67 -32.58 54.05
C MET A 1 25.58 -32.98 55.22
N THR A 2 25.03 -33.40 56.30
CA THR A 2 25.79 -33.83 57.49
C THR A 2 25.37 -35.25 57.83
N VAL A 3 26.30 -36.10 58.11
CA VAL A 3 26.10 -37.46 58.65
C VAL A 3 26.70 -37.55 60.05
N THR A 4 25.98 -38.16 60.96
CA THR A 4 26.45 -38.43 62.34
C THR A 4 26.41 -39.92 62.57
N ASP A 5 27.47 -40.50 63.12
CA ASP A 5 27.54 -41.90 63.46
C ASP A 5 26.94 -42.22 64.88
N THR A 6 26.97 -43.47 65.31
CA THR A 6 26.30 -43.91 66.55
C THR A 6 27.02 -43.46 67.83
N ASP A 7 28.26 -43.04 67.77
CA ASP A 7 29.04 -42.53 68.91
C ASP A 7 29.14 -41.00 68.90
N GLY A 8 28.50 -40.32 67.88
CA GLY A 8 28.29 -38.88 67.85
C GLY A 8 29.25 -38.13 66.95
N ASP A 9 30.18 -38.80 66.26
CA ASP A 9 31.04 -38.14 65.31
C ASP A 9 30.32 -37.65 64.04
N THR A 10 30.65 -36.47 63.56
CA THR A 10 29.98 -35.87 62.42
C THR A 10 30.93 -35.57 61.24
N ALA A 11 30.44 -35.86 60.02
CA ALA A 11 31.06 -35.41 58.80
C ALA A 11 30.08 -34.59 58.00
N SER A 12 30.54 -33.44 57.45
CA SER A 12 29.74 -32.54 56.68
C SER A 12 30.36 -32.26 55.32
N THR A 13 29.54 -32.23 54.29
CA THR A 13 29.93 -31.76 52.94
C THR A 13 28.77 -30.98 52.29
N THR A 14 29.08 -30.19 51.31
CA THR A 14 28.11 -29.49 50.47
C THR A 14 28.11 -30.11 49.09
N PHE A 15 26.94 -30.13 48.45
CA PHE A 15 26.83 -30.36 47.02
C PHE A 15 26.28 -29.05 46.38
N ALA A 16 26.77 -28.76 45.19
CA ALA A 16 26.29 -27.64 44.38
C ALA A 16 25.41 -28.17 43.26
N VAL A 17 24.33 -27.47 43.02
CA VAL A 17 23.48 -27.67 41.81
C VAL A 17 23.69 -26.46 40.93
N ALA A 18 24.13 -26.67 39.69
CA ALA A 18 24.12 -25.63 38.67
C ALA A 18 22.76 -25.65 37.98
N ILE A 19 22.07 -24.52 38.01
CA ILE A 19 20.88 -24.29 37.21
C ILE A 19 21.37 -23.48 35.99
N ILE A 20 21.04 -23.95 34.81
CA ILE A 20 21.32 -23.25 33.55
C ILE A 20 20.04 -22.49 33.21
N ASP A 21 20.19 -21.22 33.01
CA ASP A 21 19.15 -20.33 32.60
C ASP A 21 18.73 -20.58 31.15
N ASP A 22 17.47 -20.35 30.81
CA ASP A 22 16.86 -20.60 29.51
C ASP A 22 16.37 -19.27 28.93
N VAL A 23 17.03 -18.79 27.90
CA VAL A 23 16.79 -17.48 27.30
C VAL A 23 15.83 -17.60 26.09
N PRO A 24 14.94 -16.61 25.87
CA PRO A 24 14.04 -16.63 24.74
C PRO A 24 14.79 -16.44 23.41
N THR A 25 14.22 -16.90 22.32
CA THR A 25 14.75 -16.68 20.95
C THR A 25 13.64 -16.23 20.04
N ALA A 26 13.67 -14.96 19.63
CA ALA A 26 12.78 -14.41 18.64
C ALA A 26 13.18 -14.86 17.23
N ILE A 27 12.19 -15.22 16.41
CA ILE A 27 12.34 -15.69 15.05
C ILE A 27 11.64 -14.70 14.12
N ALA A 28 12.28 -14.36 13.00
CA ALA A 28 11.71 -13.38 12.08
C ALA A 28 10.41 -13.88 11.43
N ASP A 29 9.43 -12.99 11.40
CA ASP A 29 8.09 -13.21 10.88
C ASP A 29 7.89 -12.57 9.51
N THR A 30 6.97 -13.15 8.75
CA THR A 30 6.51 -12.59 7.49
C THR A 30 4.99 -12.67 7.41
N ASP A 31 4.40 -11.64 6.82
CA ASP A 31 2.99 -11.59 6.49
C ASP A 31 2.81 -10.85 5.15
N SER A 32 1.61 -10.80 4.59
CA SER A 32 1.39 -10.19 3.28
C SER A 32 0.02 -9.54 3.13
N LEU A 33 -0.02 -8.50 2.32
CA LEU A 33 -1.24 -7.96 1.74
C LEU A 33 -1.27 -8.27 0.25
N ALA A 34 -2.35 -8.82 -0.26
CA ALA A 34 -2.53 -9.04 -1.69
C ALA A 34 -2.55 -7.71 -2.46
N ALA A 35 -2.28 -7.76 -3.77
CA ALA A 35 -2.34 -6.59 -4.65
C ALA A 35 -3.67 -5.85 -4.48
N GLY A 36 -3.61 -4.55 -4.31
CA GLY A 36 -4.78 -3.69 -4.14
C GLY A 36 -5.44 -3.73 -2.76
N GLN A 37 -4.99 -4.57 -1.84
CA GLN A 37 -5.51 -4.62 -0.48
C GLN A 37 -4.87 -3.56 0.42
N VAL A 38 -5.67 -2.98 1.29
CA VAL A 38 -5.19 -2.04 2.33
C VAL A 38 -5.06 -2.70 3.71
N GLY A 39 -5.54 -3.94 3.84
CA GLY A 39 -5.53 -4.71 5.08
C GLY A 39 -6.92 -4.87 5.71
N PRO A 40 -6.99 -5.30 6.98
CA PRO A 40 -5.83 -5.59 7.81
C PRO A 40 -5.07 -6.85 7.37
N ALA A 41 -3.74 -6.90 7.62
CA ALA A 41 -2.99 -8.12 7.81
C ALA A 41 -2.91 -8.37 9.32
N THR A 42 -3.13 -9.60 9.75
CA THR A 42 -3.24 -9.98 11.17
C THR A 42 -2.49 -11.29 11.44
N GLY A 43 -1.93 -11.44 12.60
CA GLY A 43 -1.19 -12.64 13.00
C GLY A 43 -0.66 -12.56 14.42
N ASN A 44 0.30 -13.42 14.74
CA ASN A 44 0.93 -13.43 16.05
C ASN A 44 2.41 -13.79 15.97
N VAL A 45 3.29 -12.87 16.41
CA VAL A 45 4.75 -13.05 16.38
C VAL A 45 5.27 -14.04 17.43
N LEU A 46 4.55 -14.29 18.53
CA LEU A 46 5.00 -15.20 19.60
C LEU A 46 4.63 -16.67 19.35
N VAL A 47 3.43 -16.92 18.85
CA VAL A 47 2.93 -18.30 18.71
C VAL A 47 2.82 -18.71 17.24
N GLY A 48 2.96 -17.78 16.32
CA GLY A 48 2.73 -18.02 14.90
C GLY A 48 1.29 -18.47 14.63
N GLY A 49 1.02 -18.88 13.41
CA GLY A 49 -0.22 -19.55 13.07
C GLY A 49 -1.11 -18.75 12.15
N THR A 50 -2.19 -19.37 11.73
CA THR A 50 -3.22 -18.79 10.90
C THR A 50 -4.22 -18.04 11.75
N ASP A 51 -4.26 -16.74 11.65
CA ASP A 51 -5.40 -15.98 12.18
C ASP A 51 -6.54 -16.02 11.16
N ALA A 52 -7.74 -16.35 11.63
CA ALA A 52 -8.95 -16.37 10.81
C ALA A 52 -9.43 -14.95 10.42
N GLY A 53 -8.63 -13.92 10.69
CA GLY A 53 -9.00 -12.50 10.52
C GLY A 53 -8.68 -11.90 9.15
N ASP A 54 -7.79 -12.51 8.36
CA ASP A 54 -7.43 -12.03 7.04
C ASP A 54 -7.52 -13.09 5.94
N THR A 55 -7.00 -12.79 4.74
CA THR A 55 -7.18 -13.65 3.56
C THR A 55 -5.94 -14.47 3.20
N ASN A 56 -4.86 -14.35 3.97
CA ASN A 56 -3.63 -15.09 3.74
C ASN A 56 -3.36 -16.13 4.85
N THR A 57 -2.29 -16.87 4.74
CA THR A 57 -1.92 -17.98 5.65
C THR A 57 -0.49 -17.85 6.17
N THR A 58 0.12 -16.66 6.04
CA THR A 58 1.49 -16.37 6.47
C THR A 58 1.45 -15.42 7.67
N ASP A 59 1.06 -15.93 8.84
CA ASP A 59 0.68 -15.12 10.00
C ASP A 59 1.73 -15.18 11.12
N GLY A 60 2.99 -15.34 10.76
CA GLY A 60 4.11 -15.43 11.69
C GLY A 60 4.62 -16.84 11.96
N VAL A 61 5.75 -16.90 12.60
CA VAL A 61 6.45 -18.13 13.02
C VAL A 61 6.57 -18.11 14.53
N ALA A 62 6.33 -19.26 15.20
CA ALA A 62 6.40 -19.32 16.66
C ALA A 62 7.82 -19.06 17.16
N ASP A 63 7.94 -18.13 18.12
CA ASP A 63 9.15 -17.87 18.87
C ASP A 63 9.43 -18.97 19.91
N THR A 64 10.70 -19.16 20.27
CA THR A 64 11.06 -19.95 21.44
C THR A 64 10.97 -19.04 22.67
N GLN A 65 9.95 -19.29 23.51
CA GLN A 65 9.65 -18.42 24.64
C GLN A 65 10.41 -18.80 25.93
N GLY A 66 11.10 -19.95 25.95
CA GLY A 66 11.73 -20.49 27.15
C GLY A 66 10.73 -21.10 28.14
N ALA A 67 11.24 -21.57 29.29
CA ALA A 67 10.47 -22.24 30.33
C ALA A 67 9.56 -21.25 31.10
N ASP A 68 9.98 -20.01 31.21
CA ASP A 68 9.26 -18.94 31.95
C ASP A 68 8.24 -18.20 31.07
N GLY A 69 8.17 -18.56 29.78
CA GLY A 69 7.35 -17.85 28.79
C GLY A 69 7.93 -16.48 28.47
N ALA A 70 7.46 -15.89 27.39
CA ALA A 70 7.88 -14.55 26.99
C ALA A 70 6.68 -13.69 26.57
N THR A 71 6.87 -12.37 26.62
CA THR A 71 5.91 -11.38 26.14
C THR A 71 6.62 -10.36 25.24
N VAL A 72 5.90 -9.75 24.33
CA VAL A 72 6.45 -8.59 23.57
C VAL A 72 6.53 -7.40 24.50
N VAL A 73 7.69 -6.72 24.51
CA VAL A 73 7.94 -5.56 25.38
C VAL A 73 8.20 -4.26 24.62
N GLY A 74 8.32 -4.30 23.29
CA GLY A 74 8.46 -3.11 22.49
C GLY A 74 8.54 -3.41 21.00
N VAL A 75 8.21 -2.40 20.18
CA VAL A 75 8.27 -2.45 18.72
C VAL A 75 8.70 -1.11 18.13
N ALA A 76 9.44 -1.15 17.03
CA ALA A 76 9.83 0.03 16.27
C ALA A 76 9.79 -0.23 14.76
N LYS A 77 9.62 0.83 13.98
CA LYS A 77 9.73 0.85 12.53
C LYS A 77 11.14 0.46 12.07
N GLY A 78 11.20 -0.34 11.02
CA GLY A 78 12.44 -0.71 10.33
C GLY A 78 13.21 -1.81 11.05
N THR A 79 14.44 -2.03 10.59
CA THR A 79 15.37 -3.01 11.17
C THR A 79 16.31 -2.33 12.15
N THR A 80 16.38 -2.83 13.37
CA THR A 80 17.35 -2.43 14.38
C THR A 80 17.93 -3.65 15.09
N ASN A 81 19.15 -3.53 15.59
CA ASN A 81 19.78 -4.56 16.43
C ASN A 81 19.70 -4.19 17.93
N ALA A 82 18.86 -3.23 18.29
CA ALA A 82 18.63 -2.85 19.67
C ALA A 82 17.45 -3.62 20.24
N ASP A 83 17.60 -4.11 21.46
CA ASP A 83 16.47 -4.59 22.23
C ASP A 83 15.58 -3.40 22.62
N LEU A 84 14.31 -3.50 22.30
CA LEU A 84 13.31 -2.47 22.50
C LEU A 84 12.49 -2.83 23.73
N ASP A 85 12.73 -2.18 24.87
CA ASP A 85 11.95 -2.37 26.10
C ASP A 85 11.18 -1.07 26.42
N ASP A 86 10.16 -0.80 25.60
CA ASP A 86 9.29 0.36 25.73
C ASP A 86 7.83 -0.04 25.46
N ALA A 87 7.14 -0.40 26.55
CA ALA A 87 5.74 -0.82 26.49
C ALA A 87 4.79 0.29 25.98
N SER A 88 5.22 1.54 25.91
CA SER A 88 4.41 2.63 25.32
C SER A 88 4.26 2.52 23.80
N THR A 89 5.04 1.66 23.17
CA THR A 89 4.95 1.35 21.74
C THR A 89 3.95 0.23 21.44
N LEU A 90 3.45 -0.45 22.45
CA LEU A 90 2.44 -1.51 22.33
C LEU A 90 1.04 -0.93 22.45
N ASP A 91 0.04 -1.64 21.89
CA ASP A 91 -1.39 -1.27 21.89
C ASP A 91 -1.67 0.09 21.22
N VAL A 92 -0.69 0.64 20.50
CA VAL A 92 -0.79 1.89 19.75
C VAL A 92 -0.34 1.69 18.30
N GLN A 93 -0.77 2.57 17.41
CA GLN A 93 -0.34 2.53 16.02
C GLN A 93 1.10 3.05 15.87
N VAL A 94 2.00 2.18 15.47
CA VAL A 94 3.38 2.53 15.09
C VAL A 94 3.44 2.75 13.59
N GLN A 95 3.77 3.96 13.15
CA GLN A 95 3.88 4.31 11.74
C GLN A 95 5.09 3.63 11.10
N GLY A 96 4.85 2.77 10.11
CA GLY A 96 5.85 2.14 9.25
C GLY A 96 6.29 3.04 8.08
N ALA A 97 6.83 2.43 7.04
CA ALA A 97 7.14 3.11 5.79
C ALA A 97 5.90 3.30 4.92
N TYR A 98 4.99 2.35 4.94
CA TYR A 98 3.84 2.27 4.04
C TYR A 98 2.51 2.01 4.75
N GLY A 99 2.51 1.89 6.07
CA GLY A 99 1.31 1.62 6.85
C GLY A 99 1.54 1.71 8.35
N LYS A 100 0.59 1.23 9.12
CA LYS A 100 0.57 1.30 10.58
C LYS A 100 0.40 -0.08 11.18
N LEU A 101 1.31 -0.44 12.09
CA LEU A 101 1.25 -1.65 12.88
C LEU A 101 0.73 -1.33 14.28
N THR A 102 -0.21 -2.14 14.77
CA THR A 102 -0.54 -2.24 16.20
C THR A 102 -0.10 -3.63 16.66
N LEU A 103 0.80 -3.69 17.61
CA LEU A 103 1.32 -4.93 18.19
C LEU A 103 0.99 -4.97 19.69
N HIS A 104 0.55 -6.12 20.16
CA HIS A 104 0.14 -6.36 21.54
C HIS A 104 1.19 -7.16 22.30
N SER A 105 1.14 -7.10 23.64
CA SER A 105 2.10 -7.84 24.50
C SER A 105 1.98 -9.36 24.37
N ASP A 106 0.85 -9.87 23.93
CA ASP A 106 0.62 -11.30 23.65
C ASP A 106 1.09 -11.73 22.25
N GLY A 107 1.74 -10.83 21.51
CA GLY A 107 2.28 -11.05 20.19
C GLY A 107 1.28 -10.87 19.05
N SER A 108 -0.01 -10.76 19.34
CA SER A 108 -1.00 -10.49 18.28
C SER A 108 -0.80 -9.11 17.66
N TYR A 109 -1.03 -9.01 16.34
CA TYR A 109 -0.86 -7.75 15.63
C TYR A 109 -1.93 -7.51 14.57
N THR A 110 -2.03 -6.24 14.21
CA THR A 110 -2.83 -5.77 13.09
C THR A 110 -2.02 -4.73 12.31
N TYR A 111 -1.89 -4.92 11.01
CA TYR A 111 -1.27 -3.96 10.09
C TYR A 111 -2.28 -3.43 9.09
N VAL A 112 -2.30 -2.12 8.89
CA VAL A 112 -3.13 -1.42 7.89
C VAL A 112 -2.25 -0.54 7.04
N ARG A 113 -2.28 -0.77 5.72
CA ARG A 113 -1.54 0.02 4.73
C ARG A 113 -2.13 1.42 4.59
N ASP A 114 -1.28 2.44 4.47
CA ASP A 114 -1.71 3.80 4.13
C ASP A 114 -2.14 3.86 2.66
N ALA A 115 -3.22 4.58 2.39
CA ALA A 115 -3.74 4.74 1.02
C ALA A 115 -2.72 5.43 0.10
N ASN A 116 -2.72 5.05 -1.18
CA ASN A 116 -1.85 5.59 -2.23
C ASN A 116 -0.34 5.39 -1.97
N THR A 117 0.04 4.45 -1.14
CA THR A 117 1.44 4.02 -1.01
C THR A 117 1.78 2.99 -2.08
N PRO A 118 3.05 2.87 -2.53
CA PRO A 118 3.41 1.93 -3.58
C PRO A 118 3.20 0.47 -3.17
N GLY A 119 2.76 -0.36 -4.12
CA GLY A 119 2.79 -1.81 -4.03
C GLY A 119 4.15 -2.40 -4.44
N GLY A 120 4.33 -3.71 -4.29
CA GLY A 120 5.59 -4.39 -4.59
C GLY A 120 6.73 -4.07 -3.63
N VAL A 121 6.40 -3.63 -2.41
CA VAL A 121 7.35 -3.21 -1.36
C VAL A 121 7.10 -3.96 -0.06
N ASN A 122 8.07 -3.88 0.86
CA ASN A 122 7.96 -4.45 2.19
C ASN A 122 7.96 -3.35 3.25
N ASP A 123 7.05 -3.44 4.21
CA ASP A 123 7.14 -2.69 5.45
C ASP A 123 7.73 -3.59 6.54
N VAL A 124 8.69 -3.08 7.30
CA VAL A 124 9.46 -3.86 8.27
C VAL A 124 9.37 -3.20 9.64
N PHE A 125 9.19 -4.03 10.66
CA PHE A 125 9.19 -3.63 12.05
C PHE A 125 10.11 -4.56 12.84
N THR A 126 10.81 -4.04 13.85
CA THR A 126 11.56 -4.85 14.82
C THR A 126 10.78 -4.90 16.11
N TYR A 127 10.60 -6.09 16.66
CA TYR A 127 10.00 -6.28 17.97
C TYR A 127 10.96 -6.98 18.92
N THR A 128 10.75 -6.84 20.21
CA THR A 128 11.54 -7.49 21.27
C THR A 128 10.63 -8.28 22.18
N ILE A 129 11.03 -9.51 22.46
CA ILE A 129 10.41 -10.36 23.47
C ILE A 129 11.29 -10.41 24.71
N LYS A 130 10.64 -10.59 25.87
CA LYS A 130 11.28 -10.65 27.18
C LYS A 130 10.61 -11.74 28.00
N ASP A 131 11.41 -12.58 28.63
CA ASP A 131 10.93 -13.65 29.51
C ASP A 131 10.72 -13.22 30.96
N GLY A 132 10.39 -14.18 31.85
CA GLY A 132 9.98 -13.91 33.23
C GLY A 132 11.10 -13.41 34.13
N ASP A 133 12.35 -13.71 33.86
CA ASP A 133 13.51 -13.29 34.65
C ASP A 133 14.30 -12.14 34.00
N GLY A 134 13.94 -11.74 32.77
CA GLY A 134 14.34 -10.49 32.17
C GLY A 134 15.26 -10.60 30.95
N ASP A 135 15.52 -11.80 30.45
CA ASP A 135 16.29 -11.98 29.24
C ASP A 135 15.51 -11.58 28.00
N THR A 136 16.19 -11.01 27.02
CA THR A 136 15.55 -10.43 25.82
C THR A 136 16.07 -11.06 24.53
N SER A 137 15.21 -11.08 23.54
CA SER A 137 15.55 -11.39 22.15
C SER A 137 14.72 -10.53 21.21
N HIS A 138 15.24 -10.22 20.03
CA HIS A 138 14.50 -9.44 19.05
C HIS A 138 14.51 -10.08 17.67
N ALA A 139 13.47 -9.80 16.90
CA ALA A 139 13.35 -10.22 15.50
C ALA A 139 12.57 -9.18 14.69
N THR A 140 12.36 -9.45 13.41
CA THR A 140 11.63 -8.56 12.52
C THR A 140 10.30 -9.20 12.09
N LEU A 141 9.26 -8.37 12.04
CA LEU A 141 8.03 -8.64 11.30
C LEU A 141 8.10 -7.90 9.97
N THR A 142 7.99 -8.62 8.86
CA THR A 142 8.00 -8.08 7.50
C THR A 142 6.65 -8.27 6.84
N ILE A 143 5.98 -7.17 6.50
CA ILE A 143 4.72 -7.17 5.76
C ILE A 143 5.02 -6.93 4.28
N SER A 144 4.77 -7.92 3.44
CA SER A 144 4.91 -7.82 1.99
C SER A 144 3.65 -7.23 1.37
N ILE A 145 3.77 -6.12 0.66
CA ILE A 145 2.65 -5.44 0.01
C ILE A 145 2.64 -5.80 -1.47
N GLY A 146 1.57 -6.47 -1.93
CA GLY A 146 1.40 -6.86 -3.32
C GLY A 146 1.29 -5.65 -4.25
N ASN A 147 1.77 -5.81 -5.49
CA ASN A 147 1.73 -4.77 -6.52
C ASN A 147 0.45 -4.90 -7.36
N SER A 148 -0.30 -3.82 -7.53
CA SER A 148 -1.45 -3.72 -8.43
C SER A 148 -1.08 -2.99 -9.72
N THR A 149 -1.81 -3.28 -10.79
CA THR A 149 -1.69 -2.54 -12.05
C THR A 149 -2.76 -1.44 -12.10
N PRO A 150 -2.42 -0.24 -12.61
CA PRO A 150 -3.42 0.79 -12.83
C PRO A 150 -4.39 0.37 -13.93
N GLU A 151 -5.62 0.88 -13.84
CA GLU A 151 -6.68 0.71 -14.82
C GLU A 151 -7.13 2.07 -15.35
N ILE A 152 -7.54 2.10 -16.62
CA ILE A 152 -8.23 3.22 -17.24
C ILE A 152 -9.61 2.70 -17.68
N THR A 153 -10.65 3.38 -17.23
CA THR A 153 -12.04 3.01 -17.53
C THR A 153 -12.81 4.20 -18.09
N ASP A 154 -14.03 3.93 -18.53
CA ASP A 154 -14.97 4.94 -19.04
C ASP A 154 -14.52 5.62 -20.35
N LEU A 155 -13.61 4.98 -21.11
CA LEU A 155 -13.26 5.36 -22.47
C LEU A 155 -14.00 4.48 -23.48
N THR A 156 -14.65 5.12 -24.44
CA THR A 156 -15.37 4.46 -25.53
C THR A 156 -14.47 4.41 -26.78
N PRO A 157 -14.11 3.23 -27.29
CA PRO A 157 -13.33 3.13 -28.53
C PRO A 157 -14.03 3.80 -29.70
N GLU A 158 -13.27 4.37 -30.64
CA GLU A 158 -13.78 5.04 -31.84
C GLU A 158 -14.75 4.15 -32.64
N ALA A 159 -14.50 2.84 -32.73
CA ALA A 159 -15.39 1.87 -33.36
C ALA A 159 -16.79 1.80 -32.73
N ASN A 160 -16.96 2.31 -31.50
CA ASN A 160 -18.22 2.36 -30.75
C ASN A 160 -18.75 3.80 -30.61
N GLY A 161 -18.21 4.76 -31.37
CA GLY A 161 -18.66 6.15 -31.42
C GLY A 161 -17.78 7.15 -30.69
N GLY A 162 -16.71 6.71 -29.98
CA GLY A 162 -15.83 7.59 -29.22
C GLY A 162 -16.48 8.19 -27.96
N ASP A 163 -15.70 8.92 -27.18
CA ASP A 163 -16.16 9.57 -25.93
C ASP A 163 -16.72 10.97 -26.16
N VAL A 164 -16.29 11.63 -27.22
CA VAL A 164 -16.75 12.97 -27.61
C VAL A 164 -16.95 12.99 -29.13
N ILE A 165 -17.99 13.70 -29.57
CA ILE A 165 -18.29 13.91 -30.97
C ILE A 165 -18.16 15.39 -31.26
N VAL A 166 -17.30 15.78 -32.18
CA VAL A 166 -17.17 17.13 -32.73
C VAL A 166 -17.56 17.10 -34.20
N ASN A 167 -18.16 18.18 -34.68
CA ASN A 167 -18.69 18.24 -36.03
C ASN A 167 -17.92 19.29 -36.85
N GLU A 168 -17.38 18.90 -37.99
CA GLU A 168 -16.66 19.80 -38.91
C GLU A 168 -17.61 20.85 -39.55
N ASP A 169 -18.91 20.55 -39.62
CA ASP A 169 -19.95 21.46 -40.11
C ASP A 169 -19.98 22.77 -39.27
N ASP A 170 -19.54 22.74 -38.05
CA ASP A 170 -19.48 23.88 -37.13
C ASP A 170 -18.21 24.71 -37.24
N LEU A 171 -17.25 24.32 -38.08
CA LEU A 171 -16.02 25.11 -38.33
C LEU A 171 -16.35 26.35 -39.17
N LEU A 172 -15.97 27.52 -38.68
CA LEU A 172 -16.16 28.79 -39.40
C LEU A 172 -15.54 28.81 -40.80
N ALA A 173 -14.44 28.09 -41.01
CA ALA A 173 -13.75 27.97 -42.29
C ALA A 173 -14.53 27.16 -43.32
N SER A 174 -15.42 26.26 -42.89
CA SER A 174 -16.23 25.41 -43.77
C SER A 174 -17.56 26.03 -44.15
N ARG A 175 -17.97 27.15 -43.52
CA ARG A 175 -19.24 27.82 -43.77
C ARG A 175 -19.27 28.50 -45.12
N GLY A 176 -20.26 28.16 -45.93
CA GLY A 176 -20.55 28.86 -47.17
C GLY A 176 -21.23 30.22 -46.94
N PRO A 177 -21.26 31.14 -47.92
CA PRO A 177 -21.93 32.41 -47.80
C PRO A 177 -23.42 32.22 -47.60
N GLY A 178 -23.93 32.52 -46.39
CA GLY A 178 -25.35 32.41 -46.03
C GLY A 178 -25.74 31.17 -45.27
N GLU A 179 -24.80 30.30 -44.92
CA GLU A 179 -24.98 29.22 -43.95
C GLU A 179 -25.04 29.80 -42.54
N SER A 180 -26.05 29.41 -41.81
CA SER A 180 -26.13 29.60 -40.35
C SER A 180 -25.31 28.54 -39.63
N ASP A 181 -25.18 28.65 -38.33
CA ASP A 181 -24.37 27.86 -37.43
C ASP A 181 -24.56 26.33 -37.53
N GLY A 182 -24.03 25.71 -38.61
CA GLY A 182 -24.10 24.28 -38.90
C GLY A 182 -25.45 23.77 -39.43
N SER A 183 -25.46 22.63 -40.12
CA SER A 183 -26.68 22.01 -40.66
C SER A 183 -27.48 21.23 -39.61
N ASP A 184 -26.88 20.93 -38.45
CA ASP A 184 -27.51 20.26 -37.33
C ASP A 184 -27.40 21.11 -36.04
N ALA A 185 -28.38 21.99 -35.86
CA ALA A 185 -28.52 22.87 -34.69
C ALA A 185 -28.50 22.16 -33.31
N SER A 186 -28.44 20.83 -33.26
CA SER A 186 -28.33 20.06 -32.02
C SER A 186 -26.87 19.70 -31.63
N LYS A 187 -25.88 19.99 -32.48
CA LYS A 187 -24.48 19.60 -32.32
C LYS A 187 -23.49 20.75 -32.56
N GLU A 188 -23.92 21.96 -32.36
CA GLU A 188 -23.21 23.19 -32.67
C GLU A 188 -22.03 23.47 -31.73
N SER A 189 -21.05 22.58 -31.67
CA SER A 189 -19.83 22.86 -30.91
C SER A 189 -18.62 22.16 -31.50
N THR A 190 -17.66 22.96 -31.93
CA THR A 190 -16.32 22.50 -32.26
C THR A 190 -15.52 22.06 -31.00
N THR A 191 -16.09 22.28 -29.82
CA THR A 191 -15.45 21.89 -28.55
C THR A 191 -16.41 21.03 -27.74
N GLN A 192 -16.00 19.83 -27.41
CA GLN A 192 -16.73 18.88 -26.56
C GLN A 192 -15.88 18.46 -25.36
N GLY A 193 -16.57 18.28 -24.21
CA GLY A 193 -15.97 17.77 -23.00
C GLY A 193 -16.25 16.30 -22.76
N GLY A 194 -15.29 15.61 -22.18
CA GLY A 194 -15.42 14.23 -21.75
C GLY A 194 -14.71 13.98 -20.42
N THR A 195 -14.97 12.81 -19.87
CA THR A 195 -14.27 12.32 -18.67
C THR A 195 -13.87 10.87 -18.88
N PHE A 196 -12.80 10.46 -18.21
CA PHE A 196 -12.43 9.07 -18.01
C PHE A 196 -11.90 8.88 -16.60
N THR A 197 -11.85 7.63 -16.14
CA THR A 197 -11.38 7.31 -14.79
C THR A 197 -10.05 6.56 -14.86
N ILE A 198 -9.09 6.98 -14.04
CA ILE A 198 -7.84 6.26 -13.78
C ILE A 198 -7.86 5.77 -12.34
N HIS A 199 -7.58 4.49 -12.13
CA HIS A 199 -7.61 3.89 -10.80
C HIS A 199 -6.35 3.06 -10.56
N SER A 200 -5.75 3.26 -9.38
CA SER A 200 -4.71 2.38 -8.85
C SER A 200 -4.73 2.39 -7.33
N PRO A 201 -4.89 1.24 -6.66
CA PRO A 201 -4.72 1.14 -5.21
C PRO A 201 -3.34 1.58 -4.72
N ASP A 202 -2.33 1.51 -5.60
CA ASP A 202 -0.93 1.88 -5.31
C ASP A 202 -0.66 3.38 -5.56
N GLY A 203 -1.72 4.16 -5.86
CA GLY A 203 -1.62 5.57 -6.22
C GLY A 203 -1.27 5.79 -7.69
N ILE A 204 -1.47 7.01 -8.16
CA ILE A 204 -1.14 7.44 -9.53
C ILE A 204 0.09 8.34 -9.46
N ALA A 205 1.21 7.87 -9.96
CA ALA A 205 2.45 8.62 -10.01
C ALA A 205 2.52 9.53 -11.25
N SER A 206 2.00 9.06 -12.40
CA SER A 206 2.06 9.82 -13.66
C SER A 206 0.84 9.56 -14.54
N LEU A 207 0.46 10.56 -15.32
CA LEU A 207 -0.48 10.47 -16.44
C LEU A 207 0.12 11.20 -17.65
N ASN A 208 0.37 10.44 -18.70
CA ASN A 208 0.84 10.99 -19.97
C ASN A 208 -0.24 10.76 -21.05
N ILE A 209 -0.60 11.80 -21.79
CA ILE A 209 -1.56 11.75 -22.89
C ILE A 209 -0.88 12.38 -24.11
N GLY A 210 -0.74 11.63 -25.21
CA GLY A 210 -0.16 12.13 -26.44
C GLY A 210 1.28 12.65 -26.33
N GLY A 211 2.06 12.14 -25.36
CA GLY A 211 3.43 12.59 -25.10
C GLY A 211 3.55 13.78 -24.14
N HIS A 212 2.44 14.24 -23.56
CA HIS A 212 2.39 15.35 -22.61
C HIS A 212 2.02 14.85 -21.22
N ASP A 213 2.76 15.28 -20.19
CA ASP A 213 2.56 14.88 -18.79
C ASP A 213 1.56 15.81 -18.12
N PHE A 214 0.50 15.21 -17.55
CA PHE A 214 -0.55 15.88 -16.78
C PHE A 214 -0.52 15.54 -15.29
N ILE A 215 0.05 14.37 -14.93
CA ILE A 215 0.40 14.05 -13.55
C ILE A 215 1.88 13.69 -13.55
N THR A 216 2.64 14.31 -12.66
CA THR A 216 4.06 14.02 -12.40
C THR A 216 4.27 13.95 -10.90
N ASP A 217 4.86 12.86 -10.40
CA ASP A 217 5.07 12.58 -8.97
C ASP A 217 3.77 12.75 -8.14
N GLY A 218 2.64 12.32 -8.72
CA GLY A 218 1.32 12.43 -8.09
C GLY A 218 0.68 13.81 -8.12
N VAL A 219 1.34 14.81 -8.71
CA VAL A 219 0.84 16.19 -8.80
C VAL A 219 0.22 16.45 -10.17
N PHE A 220 -1.05 16.83 -10.16
CA PHE A 220 -1.77 17.19 -11.39
C PHE A 220 -1.47 18.62 -11.83
N THR A 221 -1.27 18.80 -13.13
CA THR A 221 -1.15 20.13 -13.79
C THR A 221 -2.05 20.15 -15.01
N ALA A 222 -3.05 21.04 -15.01
CA ALA A 222 -3.91 21.26 -16.17
C ALA A 222 -3.09 21.84 -17.33
N GLY A 223 -3.46 21.46 -18.56
CA GLY A 223 -2.74 21.91 -19.73
C GLY A 223 -3.40 21.47 -21.03
N SER A 224 -2.87 21.96 -22.15
CA SER A 224 -3.34 21.60 -23.48
C SER A 224 -2.17 21.29 -24.41
N PHE A 225 -2.44 20.50 -25.44
CA PHE A 225 -1.50 20.25 -26.53
C PHE A 225 -2.23 20.11 -27.86
N THR A 226 -1.49 20.29 -28.94
CA THR A 226 -1.99 20.02 -30.29
C THR A 226 -1.83 18.54 -30.60
N THR A 227 -2.91 17.89 -30.98
CA THR A 227 -2.92 16.47 -31.36
C THR A 227 -2.23 16.25 -32.71
N ALA A 228 -1.97 15.00 -33.09
CA ALA A 228 -1.41 14.67 -34.39
C ALA A 228 -2.27 15.12 -35.58
N LEU A 229 -3.57 15.29 -35.36
CA LEU A 229 -4.54 15.79 -36.33
C LEU A 229 -4.60 17.34 -36.39
N GLY A 230 -3.81 18.05 -35.57
CA GLY A 230 -3.80 19.52 -35.57
C GLY A 230 -4.81 20.13 -34.57
N ASN A 231 -5.68 19.33 -33.96
CA ASN A 231 -6.69 19.77 -33.01
C ASN A 231 -6.14 19.98 -31.61
N THR A 232 -6.91 20.58 -30.73
CA THR A 232 -6.48 20.84 -29.36
C THR A 232 -7.15 19.91 -28.36
N LEU A 233 -6.38 19.16 -27.58
CA LEU A 233 -6.85 18.48 -26.39
C LEU A 233 -6.39 19.23 -25.15
N THR A 234 -7.32 19.53 -24.25
CA THR A 234 -7.06 20.22 -22.98
C THR A 234 -7.52 19.31 -21.84
N VAL A 235 -6.61 18.95 -20.93
CA VAL A 235 -6.96 18.28 -19.69
C VAL A 235 -7.19 19.35 -18.61
N THR A 236 -8.40 19.40 -18.09
CA THR A 236 -8.89 20.52 -17.28
C THR A 236 -8.88 20.25 -15.79
N ALA A 237 -9.12 18.99 -15.39
CA ALA A 237 -9.20 18.63 -13.98
C ALA A 237 -8.84 17.15 -13.75
N TYR A 238 -8.40 16.87 -12.54
CA TYR A 238 -8.23 15.51 -11.99
C TYR A 238 -8.74 15.49 -10.56
N ASN A 239 -9.63 14.56 -10.26
CA ASN A 239 -10.14 14.32 -8.91
C ASN A 239 -9.41 13.09 -8.32
N ALA A 240 -8.46 13.32 -7.44
CA ALA A 240 -7.67 12.25 -6.83
C ALA A 240 -8.50 11.28 -5.94
N ALA A 241 -9.69 11.69 -5.48
CA ALA A 241 -10.54 10.83 -4.66
C ALA A 241 -11.35 9.83 -5.49
N THR A 242 -11.73 10.20 -6.72
CA THR A 242 -12.52 9.36 -7.63
C THR A 242 -11.71 8.79 -8.78
N GLY A 243 -10.52 9.34 -9.05
CA GLY A 243 -9.71 9.02 -10.22
C GLY A 243 -10.20 9.68 -11.51
N GLU A 244 -11.27 10.48 -11.47
CA GLU A 244 -11.84 11.11 -12.64
C GLU A 244 -10.93 12.18 -13.23
N VAL A 245 -10.67 12.07 -14.54
CA VAL A 245 -9.96 13.06 -15.36
C VAL A 245 -10.97 13.70 -16.30
N SER A 246 -11.04 15.04 -16.29
CA SER A 246 -11.89 15.81 -17.20
C SER A 246 -11.05 16.43 -18.30
N TYR A 247 -11.54 16.39 -19.53
CA TYR A 247 -10.88 16.99 -20.67
C TYR A 247 -11.88 17.66 -21.62
N THR A 248 -11.34 18.49 -22.52
CA THR A 248 -12.07 19.02 -23.68
C THR A 248 -11.24 18.76 -24.94
N TYR A 249 -11.94 18.46 -26.03
CA TYR A 249 -11.36 18.35 -27.34
C TYR A 249 -11.94 19.46 -28.22
N THR A 250 -11.08 20.23 -28.89
CA THR A 250 -11.47 21.30 -29.79
C THR A 250 -10.99 21.01 -31.18
N LEU A 251 -11.91 20.92 -32.12
CA LEU A 251 -11.65 20.82 -33.53
C LEU A 251 -11.22 22.21 -34.04
N VAL A 252 -10.10 22.27 -34.73
CA VAL A 252 -9.47 23.52 -35.21
C VAL A 252 -9.57 23.68 -36.73
N ASP A 253 -9.48 22.56 -37.46
CA ASP A 253 -9.53 22.53 -38.91
C ASP A 253 -10.23 21.25 -39.39
N ASN A 254 -10.60 21.20 -40.66
CA ASN A 254 -11.21 20.04 -41.32
C ASN A 254 -10.23 18.87 -41.34
N GLU A 255 -10.73 17.71 -40.95
CA GLU A 255 -9.96 16.48 -40.99
C GLU A 255 -10.09 15.76 -42.31
N ALA A 256 -8.98 15.23 -42.81
CA ALA A 256 -9.00 14.35 -43.97
C ALA A 256 -9.46 12.96 -43.51
N HIS A 257 -10.76 12.66 -43.65
CA HIS A 257 -11.28 11.34 -43.43
C HIS A 257 -10.90 10.41 -44.59
N ASP A 258 -10.30 9.26 -44.27
CA ASP A 258 -10.16 8.18 -45.21
C ASP A 258 -11.58 7.65 -45.49
N PRO A 259 -12.10 7.67 -46.73
CA PRO A 259 -13.44 7.21 -47.02
C PRO A 259 -13.55 5.72 -46.65
N ILE A 260 -14.45 5.39 -45.72
CA ILE A 260 -14.77 4.04 -45.29
C ILE A 260 -15.34 3.27 -46.47
#